data_852a391533556a3aae194a9b97caab6a
#
_entry.id   852a391533556a3aae194a9b97caab6a
#
_cell.length_a   1.000
_cell.length_b   1.000
_cell.length_c   1.000
_cell.angle_alpha   90.00
_cell.angle_beta   90.00
_cell.angle_gamma   90.00
#
_symmetry.space_group_name_H-M   'P 1'
#
loop_
_entity.id
_entity.type
_entity.pdbx_description
1 polymer ?
#
loop_
_entity_poly.entity_id
_entity_poly.type
_entity_poly.pdbx_seq_one_letter_code
_entity_poly.pdbx_strand_id
1 'polypeptide(L)'
;MFSQVAVIKEIEGKVSVIRNTVPIKLDLDDEIFEYDFIEVGENSKLKINLYGINGISADLIFYSNTNSLVFYSSLKDLQDAKIYLFRGSLDAAIYNIVKGSSFSVIIDNNLFKAENASKFYANSDYFNNFFINVYKGSVRHINKTEYLIFPNTSLLLFNGNSFLHKVNEGTLKGVNQNFIRMAKDNFVSLNKGFYIFYLKYIEDGFRFNFMYDHLMKDFKFNSIYSKWSLEDKNYKLGNRVDMIKNVNYLKGRIGVLFNNFVDLANRFYFVDDVFKSFSTFFDKSIAANSPISKFLKDYKANKNFLKISF
;
A
#
# COMPACT_ATOMS: atom_id res chain seq x y z
N MET A 1 -4.40 -15.60 14.63
CA MET A 1 -5.62 -14.77 14.78
C MET A 1 -5.25 -13.38 14.25
N PHE A 2 -5.95 -12.89 13.22
CA PHE A 2 -5.78 -11.53 12.75
C PHE A 2 -6.46 -10.59 13.72
N SER A 3 -5.80 -9.50 14.07
CA SER A 3 -6.39 -8.51 14.96
C SER A 3 -7.38 -7.65 14.17
N GLN A 4 -8.57 -7.45 14.70
CA GLN A 4 -9.49 -6.42 14.23
C GLN A 4 -8.81 -5.05 14.39
N VAL A 5 -8.81 -4.26 13.35
CA VAL A 5 -8.07 -2.99 13.28
C VAL A 5 -9.02 -1.81 13.13
N ALA A 6 -10.08 -1.98 12.34
CA ALA A 6 -11.01 -0.92 12.03
C ALA A 6 -12.40 -1.45 11.75
N VAL A 7 -13.38 -0.54 11.71
CA VAL A 7 -14.78 -0.81 11.32
C VAL A 7 -15.17 0.12 10.19
N ILE A 8 -15.93 -0.40 9.24
CA ILE A 8 -16.45 0.35 8.10
C ILE A 8 -17.56 1.29 8.56
N LYS A 9 -17.46 2.56 8.24
CA LYS A 9 -18.44 3.61 8.59
C LYS A 9 -19.21 4.16 7.40
N GLU A 10 -18.67 4.01 6.20
CA GLU A 10 -19.34 4.43 4.98
C GLU A 10 -18.78 3.62 3.82
N ILE A 11 -19.64 3.18 2.93
CA ILE A 11 -19.28 2.46 1.72
C ILE A 11 -20.14 2.97 0.56
N GLU A 12 -19.49 3.35 -0.52
CA GLU A 12 -20.14 3.78 -1.76
C GLU A 12 -19.51 3.07 -2.94
N GLY A 13 -20.33 2.51 -3.81
CA GLY A 13 -19.91 1.86 -5.04
C GLY A 13 -19.29 0.48 -4.81
N LYS A 14 -18.26 0.15 -5.59
CA LYS A 14 -17.60 -1.16 -5.57
C LYS A 14 -16.38 -1.13 -4.66
N VAL A 15 -16.47 -1.77 -3.51
CA VAL A 15 -15.39 -1.92 -2.55
C VAL A 15 -15.25 -3.39 -2.18
N SER A 16 -14.02 -3.86 -2.05
CA SER A 16 -13.70 -5.21 -1.58
C SER A 16 -12.41 -5.21 -0.79
N VAL A 17 -12.22 -6.26 0.00
CA VAL A 17 -10.91 -6.59 0.58
C VAL A 17 -10.49 -7.97 0.10
N ILE A 18 -9.19 -8.16 -0.05
CA ILE A 18 -8.60 -9.48 -0.20
C ILE A 18 -8.04 -9.88 1.16
N ARG A 19 -8.59 -10.92 1.73
CA ARG A 19 -8.18 -11.51 3.01
C ARG A 19 -7.82 -12.97 2.80
N ASN A 20 -6.60 -13.36 3.17
CA ASN A 20 -6.12 -14.74 2.93
C ASN A 20 -6.27 -15.17 1.46
N THR A 21 -5.95 -14.31 0.52
CA THR A 21 -6.09 -14.52 -0.93
C THR A 21 -7.54 -14.65 -1.44
N VAL A 22 -8.55 -14.47 -0.59
CA VAL A 22 -9.97 -14.54 -0.96
C VAL A 22 -10.54 -13.13 -1.02
N PRO A 23 -11.15 -12.72 -2.13
CA PRO A 23 -11.88 -11.45 -2.19
C PRO A 23 -13.17 -11.55 -1.37
N ILE A 24 -13.36 -10.58 -0.47
CA ILE A 24 -14.52 -10.47 0.41
C ILE A 24 -15.23 -9.17 0.04
N LYS A 25 -16.53 -9.28 -0.24
CA LYS A 25 -17.39 -8.12 -0.36
C LYS A 25 -17.66 -7.56 1.04
N LEU A 26 -17.62 -6.25 1.16
CA LEU A 26 -17.79 -5.56 2.43
C LEU A 26 -19.18 -4.93 2.51
N ASP A 27 -19.73 -4.91 3.71
CA ASP A 27 -20.93 -4.18 4.08
C ASP A 27 -20.64 -3.16 5.21
N LEU A 28 -21.63 -2.31 5.51
CA LEU A 28 -21.54 -1.34 6.60
C LEU A 28 -21.34 -2.08 7.94
N ASP A 29 -20.52 -1.49 8.81
CA ASP A 29 -20.12 -2.04 10.12
C ASP A 29 -19.28 -3.33 10.07
N ASP A 30 -18.92 -3.82 8.87
CA ASP A 30 -17.94 -4.91 8.77
C ASP A 30 -16.58 -4.49 9.32
N GLU A 31 -15.83 -5.51 9.75
CA GLU A 31 -14.53 -5.35 10.36
C GLU A 31 -13.40 -5.46 9.32
N ILE A 32 -12.44 -4.55 9.42
CA ILE A 32 -11.16 -4.61 8.73
C ILE A 32 -10.12 -5.22 9.66
N PHE A 33 -9.35 -6.15 9.14
CA PHE A 33 -8.33 -6.88 9.89
C PHE A 33 -6.91 -6.51 9.43
N GLU A 34 -5.96 -6.83 10.28
CA GLU A 34 -4.55 -6.75 9.92
C GLU A 34 -4.27 -7.56 8.64
N TYR A 35 -3.49 -6.97 7.73
CA TYR A 35 -3.15 -7.49 6.39
C TYR A 35 -4.31 -7.56 5.38
N ASP A 36 -5.46 -6.97 5.68
CA ASP A 36 -6.47 -6.80 4.65
C ASP A 36 -5.95 -5.88 3.55
N PHE A 37 -6.06 -6.36 2.31
CA PHE A 37 -5.76 -5.58 1.13
C PHE A 37 -7.06 -4.95 0.62
N ILE A 38 -7.15 -3.63 0.71
CA ILE A 38 -8.35 -2.85 0.37
C ILE A 38 -8.29 -2.47 -1.11
N GLU A 39 -9.38 -2.72 -1.81
CA GLU A 39 -9.61 -2.29 -3.19
C GLU A 39 -10.86 -1.42 -3.26
N VAL A 40 -10.69 -0.16 -3.67
CA VAL A 40 -11.79 0.78 -3.92
C VAL A 40 -11.86 1.02 -5.43
N GLY A 41 -12.96 0.63 -6.03
CA GLY A 41 -13.17 0.69 -7.47
C GLY A 41 -13.39 2.12 -7.99
N GLU A 42 -13.67 2.21 -9.29
CA GLU A 42 -14.02 3.48 -9.93
C GLU A 42 -15.33 4.04 -9.37
N ASN A 43 -15.40 5.36 -9.18
CA ASN A 43 -16.56 6.06 -8.60
C ASN A 43 -17.02 5.49 -7.26
N SER A 44 -16.07 5.03 -6.44
CA SER A 44 -16.31 4.38 -5.17
C SER A 44 -15.58 5.08 -4.03
N LYS A 45 -16.02 4.83 -2.80
CA LYS A 45 -15.48 5.41 -1.59
C LYS A 45 -15.63 4.45 -0.43
N LEU A 46 -14.64 4.40 0.45
CA LEU A 46 -14.67 3.65 1.69
C LEU A 46 -14.22 4.53 2.84
N LYS A 47 -15.03 4.63 3.89
CA LYS A 47 -14.63 5.23 5.15
C LYS A 47 -14.51 4.16 6.22
N ILE A 48 -13.36 4.10 6.87
CA ILE A 48 -13.11 3.24 8.03
C ILE A 48 -12.72 4.07 9.24
N ASN A 49 -13.05 3.57 10.41
CA ASN A 49 -12.63 4.13 11.68
C ASN A 49 -11.69 3.15 12.38
N LEU A 50 -10.48 3.59 12.69
CA LEU A 50 -9.51 2.84 13.49
C LEU A 50 -9.89 2.96 14.97
N TYR A 51 -10.17 1.84 15.60
CA TYR A 51 -10.43 1.76 17.04
C TYR A 51 -9.20 1.26 17.77
N GLY A 52 -8.44 2.17 18.32
CA GLY A 52 -7.47 1.79 19.33
C GLY A 52 -8.07 1.95 20.72
N ILE A 53 -8.38 0.86 21.42
CA ILE A 53 -8.85 0.94 22.80
C ILE A 53 -7.83 1.71 23.66
N ASN A 54 -6.55 1.67 23.31
CA ASN A 54 -5.46 2.32 24.07
C ASN A 54 -4.35 2.94 23.19
N GLY A 55 -4.59 3.29 21.93
CA GLY A 55 -3.48 3.69 21.10
C GLY A 55 -3.75 4.77 20.07
N ILE A 56 -4.44 4.43 18.98
CA ILE A 56 -4.66 5.32 17.84
C ILE A 56 -6.15 5.43 17.59
N SER A 57 -6.64 6.67 17.44
CA SER A 57 -8.00 6.93 16.96
C SER A 57 -7.93 7.76 15.69
N ALA A 58 -8.48 7.23 14.60
CA ALA A 58 -8.43 7.88 13.30
C ALA A 58 -9.61 7.50 12.39
N ASP A 59 -10.04 8.45 11.56
CA ASP A 59 -10.89 8.20 10.40
C ASP A 59 -10.05 8.21 9.14
N LEU A 60 -10.23 7.19 8.30
CA LEU A 60 -9.57 7.06 7.01
C LEU A 60 -10.62 7.00 5.91
N ILE A 61 -10.46 7.81 4.87
CA ILE A 61 -11.35 7.82 3.70
C ILE A 61 -10.51 7.48 2.47
N PHE A 62 -10.78 6.32 1.88
CA PHE A 62 -10.18 5.89 0.63
C PHE A 62 -11.12 6.26 -0.51
N TYR A 63 -10.55 6.87 -1.55
CA TYR A 63 -11.31 7.33 -2.72
C TYR A 63 -11.16 6.38 -3.91
N SER A 64 -11.80 6.72 -4.99
CA SER A 64 -11.84 5.92 -6.23
C SER A 64 -10.47 5.47 -6.71
N ASN A 65 -10.40 4.24 -7.21
CA ASN A 65 -9.20 3.60 -7.74
C ASN A 65 -8.07 3.47 -6.72
N THR A 66 -8.40 3.28 -5.45
CA THR A 66 -7.41 3.11 -4.38
C THR A 66 -7.15 1.63 -4.11
N ASN A 67 -5.85 1.29 -4.05
CA ASN A 67 -5.34 0.01 -3.60
C ASN A 67 -4.42 0.23 -2.41
N SER A 68 -4.72 -0.39 -1.29
CA SER A 68 -3.95 -0.22 -0.06
C SER A 68 -3.92 -1.47 0.80
N LEU A 69 -2.90 -1.60 1.63
CA LEU A 69 -2.76 -2.67 2.61
C LEU A 69 -2.76 -2.06 4.01
N VAL A 70 -3.57 -2.61 4.89
CA VAL A 70 -3.61 -2.22 6.30
C VAL A 70 -2.68 -3.12 7.08
N PHE A 71 -1.65 -2.54 7.67
CA PHE A 71 -0.77 -3.19 8.62
C PHE A 71 -1.01 -2.63 10.01
N TYR A 72 -1.13 -3.51 10.99
CA TYR A 72 -1.33 -3.13 12.37
C TYR A 72 -0.56 -4.04 13.29
N SER A 73 0.13 -3.48 14.25
CA SER A 73 0.82 -4.24 15.27
C SER A 73 0.47 -3.68 16.64
N SER A 74 0.05 -4.54 17.54
CA SER A 74 -0.17 -4.18 18.94
C SER A 74 0.77 -4.98 19.83
N LEU A 75 1.57 -4.29 20.62
CA LEU A 75 2.49 -4.88 21.57
C LEU A 75 2.40 -4.12 22.91
N LYS A 76 1.90 -4.76 23.96
CA LYS A 76 1.84 -4.19 25.33
C LYS A 76 1.25 -2.77 25.34
N ASP A 77 0.04 -2.61 24.82
CA ASP A 77 -0.69 -1.32 24.77
C ASP A 77 -0.12 -0.28 23.79
N LEU A 78 0.96 -0.59 23.08
CA LEU A 78 1.49 0.24 22.00
C LEU A 78 1.00 -0.25 20.66
N GLN A 79 0.57 0.67 19.82
CA GLN A 79 0.02 0.38 18.49
C GLN A 79 0.87 1.03 17.40
N ASP A 80 1.15 0.29 16.36
CA ASP A 80 1.81 0.79 15.17
C ASP A 80 0.91 0.48 13.96
N ALA A 81 0.19 1.49 13.47
CA ALA A 81 -0.68 1.38 12.32
C ALA A 81 0.02 1.96 11.09
N LYS A 82 0.11 1.18 10.03
CA LYS A 82 0.69 1.56 8.74
C LYS A 82 -0.29 1.28 7.63
N ILE A 83 -0.54 2.28 6.82
CA ILE A 83 -1.31 2.17 5.59
C ILE A 83 -0.34 2.23 4.43
N TYR A 84 -0.17 1.12 3.72
CA TYR A 84 0.58 1.10 2.47
C TYR A 84 -0.37 1.53 1.36
N LEU A 85 -0.16 2.72 0.83
CA LEU A 85 -0.94 3.26 -0.27
C LEU A 85 -0.19 3.00 -1.58
N PHE A 86 -0.59 1.96 -2.29
CA PHE A 86 0.05 1.58 -3.55
C PHE A 86 -0.40 2.48 -4.70
N ARG A 87 -1.68 2.80 -4.73
CA ARG A 87 -2.29 3.66 -5.73
C ARG A 87 -3.55 4.32 -5.17
N GLY A 88 -3.93 5.47 -5.74
CA GLY A 88 -5.14 6.18 -5.39
C GLY A 88 -4.94 7.19 -4.27
N SER A 89 -5.99 7.51 -3.54
CA SER A 89 -5.96 8.59 -2.58
C SER A 89 -6.66 8.27 -1.26
N LEU A 90 -6.13 8.89 -0.22
CA LEU A 90 -6.53 8.70 1.17
C LEU A 90 -6.61 10.05 1.87
N ASP A 91 -7.74 10.34 2.53
CA ASP A 91 -7.82 11.33 3.61
C ASP A 91 -7.63 10.62 4.95
N ALA A 92 -6.72 11.12 5.77
CA ALA A 92 -6.46 10.62 7.11
C ALA A 92 -6.73 11.74 8.13
N ALA A 93 -7.67 11.51 9.04
CA ALA A 93 -7.95 12.37 10.19
C ALA A 93 -7.61 11.62 11.47
N ILE A 94 -6.47 11.93 12.06
CA ILE A 94 -5.96 11.34 13.29
C ILE A 94 -6.38 12.22 14.45
N TYR A 95 -7.13 11.66 15.39
CA TYR A 95 -7.64 12.39 16.57
C TYR A 95 -6.73 12.25 17.77
N ASN A 96 -6.16 11.06 17.96
CA ASN A 96 -5.29 10.76 19.10
C ASN A 96 -4.26 9.70 18.73
N ILE A 97 -3.03 9.91 19.23
CA ILE A 97 -1.96 8.91 19.24
C ILE A 97 -1.39 8.88 20.67
N VAL A 98 -1.59 7.78 21.38
CA VAL A 98 -1.02 7.59 22.72
C VAL A 98 0.49 7.49 22.63
N LYS A 99 1.18 8.02 23.64
CA LYS A 99 2.65 8.01 23.71
C LYS A 99 3.21 6.60 23.49
N GLY A 100 4.09 6.46 22.52
CA GLY A 100 4.70 5.20 22.11
C GLY A 100 3.99 4.48 20.97
N SER A 101 2.72 4.85 20.65
CA SER A 101 2.03 4.41 19.45
C SER A 101 2.41 5.25 18.24
N SER A 102 2.15 4.77 17.02
CA SER A 102 2.42 5.51 15.80
C SER A 102 1.41 5.21 14.70
N PHE A 103 1.09 6.23 13.89
CA PHE A 103 0.33 6.10 12.66
C PHE A 103 1.15 6.61 11.49
N SER A 104 1.21 5.83 10.42
CA SER A 104 1.97 6.20 9.24
C SER A 104 1.25 5.80 7.95
N VAL A 105 1.41 6.60 6.91
CA VAL A 105 1.12 6.22 5.52
C VAL A 105 2.44 5.98 4.81
N ILE A 106 2.52 4.89 4.07
CA ILE A 106 3.71 4.51 3.29
C ILE A 106 3.34 4.55 1.82
N ILE A 107 4.08 5.34 1.05
CA ILE A 107 3.96 5.42 -0.40
C ILE A 107 5.34 5.13 -0.99
N ASP A 108 5.46 4.02 -1.70
CA ASP A 108 6.75 3.49 -2.16
C ASP A 108 7.73 3.40 -0.97
N ASN A 109 8.90 4.00 -1.05
CA ASN A 109 9.90 4.03 0.03
C ASN A 109 9.80 5.27 0.93
N ASN A 110 8.67 5.98 0.88
CA ASN A 110 8.45 7.20 1.65
C ASN A 110 7.49 6.92 2.81
N LEU A 111 7.93 7.15 4.03
CA LEU A 111 7.10 7.01 5.22
C LEU A 111 6.63 8.38 5.69
N PHE A 112 5.33 8.53 5.84
CA PHE A 112 4.64 9.73 6.33
C PHE A 112 4.03 9.44 7.68
N LYS A 113 4.72 9.85 8.75
CA LYS A 113 4.30 9.62 10.13
C LYS A 113 3.52 10.82 10.66
N ALA A 114 2.33 10.58 11.19
CA ALA A 114 1.57 11.59 11.90
C ALA A 114 2.22 11.92 13.25
N GLU A 115 2.41 13.21 13.56
CA GLU A 115 3.08 13.71 14.79
C GLU A 115 2.07 14.04 15.88
N ASN A 116 1.00 13.65 16.05
CA ASN A 116 -0.11 13.88 16.98
C ASN A 116 -1.43 13.97 16.21
N ALA A 117 -2.43 14.60 16.82
CA ALA A 117 -3.69 14.89 16.14
C ALA A 117 -3.42 15.69 14.86
N SER A 118 -3.62 15.06 13.72
CA SER A 118 -3.32 15.63 12.41
C SER A 118 -4.38 15.25 11.39
N LYS A 119 -4.53 16.10 10.36
CA LYS A 119 -5.38 15.80 9.22
C LYS A 119 -4.59 16.06 7.95
N PHE A 120 -4.52 15.07 7.06
CA PHE A 120 -3.79 15.19 5.81
C PHE A 120 -4.42 14.32 4.71
N TYR A 121 -4.18 14.72 3.48
CA TYR A 121 -4.53 14.00 2.27
C TYR A 121 -3.26 13.42 1.65
N ALA A 122 -3.33 12.19 1.18
CA ALA A 122 -2.28 11.50 0.45
C ALA A 122 -2.82 11.02 -0.89
N ASN A 123 -2.05 11.19 -1.94
CA ASN A 123 -2.33 10.64 -3.25
C ASN A 123 -1.07 9.99 -3.80
N SER A 124 -1.18 8.72 -4.18
CA SER A 124 -0.17 7.97 -4.92
C SER A 124 -0.77 7.63 -6.27
N ASP A 125 -0.36 8.35 -7.30
CA ASP A 125 -0.91 8.16 -8.63
C ASP A 125 0.20 8.23 -9.67
N TYR A 126 0.05 7.47 -10.74
CA TYR A 126 0.90 7.43 -11.93
C TYR A 126 2.42 7.50 -11.69
N PHE A 127 3.12 6.38 -11.83
CA PHE A 127 4.57 6.35 -12.01
C PHE A 127 5.40 6.73 -10.78
N ASN A 128 5.01 6.24 -9.59
CA ASN A 128 5.66 6.52 -8.31
C ASN A 128 5.72 8.01 -7.95
N ASN A 129 4.82 8.81 -8.53
CA ASN A 129 4.62 10.17 -8.06
C ASN A 129 3.64 10.16 -6.90
N PHE A 130 3.80 11.08 -5.97
CA PHE A 130 2.86 11.24 -4.88
C PHE A 130 2.67 12.70 -4.50
N PHE A 131 1.57 12.94 -3.83
CA PHE A 131 1.21 14.24 -3.31
C PHE A 131 0.68 14.07 -1.88
N ILE A 132 1.26 14.81 -0.93
CA ILE A 132 0.80 14.88 0.45
C ILE A 132 0.44 16.33 0.77
N ASN A 133 -0.75 16.56 1.30
CA ASN A 133 -1.19 17.86 1.77
C ASN A 133 -1.61 17.78 3.24
N VAL A 134 -1.05 18.63 4.10
CA VAL A 134 -1.37 18.68 5.52
C VAL A 134 -2.35 19.81 5.78
N TYR A 135 -3.51 19.49 6.37
CA TYR A 135 -4.54 20.47 6.73
C TYR A 135 -4.41 20.94 8.19
N LYS A 136 -4.06 20.02 9.09
CA LYS A 136 -3.97 20.25 10.52
C LYS A 136 -2.87 19.41 11.14
N GLY A 137 -2.23 19.92 12.19
CA GLY A 137 -1.12 19.22 12.86
C GLY A 137 0.14 19.21 12.01
N SER A 138 0.92 18.15 12.07
CA SER A 138 2.11 17.97 11.25
C SER A 138 2.32 16.52 10.88
N VAL A 139 2.99 16.31 9.76
CA VAL A 139 3.35 14.98 9.24
C VAL A 139 4.85 14.96 9.01
N ARG A 140 5.53 13.98 9.58
CA ARG A 140 6.95 13.75 9.40
C ARG A 140 7.16 12.87 8.17
N HIS A 141 7.85 13.39 7.18
CA HIS A 141 8.33 12.62 6.05
C HIS A 141 9.69 12.01 6.38
N ILE A 142 9.82 10.74 6.20
CA ILE A 142 11.05 9.97 6.45
C ILE A 142 11.39 9.17 5.19
N ASN A 143 12.55 9.50 4.62
CA ASN A 143 13.18 8.76 3.52
C ASN A 143 14.69 8.89 3.73
N LYS A 144 15.49 9.22 2.72
CA LYS A 144 16.92 9.56 2.85
C LYS A 144 17.16 10.81 3.69
N THR A 145 16.20 11.71 3.72
CA THR A 145 16.14 12.92 4.54
C THR A 145 14.88 12.90 5.38
N GLU A 146 14.91 13.60 6.51
CA GLU A 146 13.76 13.72 7.40
C GLU A 146 13.38 15.19 7.55
N TYR A 147 12.08 15.49 7.39
CA TYR A 147 11.54 16.84 7.60
C TYR A 147 10.05 16.82 7.94
N LEU A 148 9.59 17.90 8.61
CA LEU A 148 8.18 18.08 8.98
C LEU A 148 7.43 18.85 7.88
N ILE A 149 6.24 18.36 7.56
CA ILE A 149 5.28 19.02 6.70
C ILE A 149 4.22 19.65 7.61
N PHE A 150 4.09 20.97 7.53
CA PHE A 150 3.18 21.76 8.36
C PHE A 150 1.85 22.03 7.65
N PRO A 151 0.82 22.52 8.37
CA PRO A 151 -0.45 22.89 7.76
C PRO A 151 -0.30 23.88 6.60
N ASN A 152 -1.18 23.76 5.64
CA ASN A 152 -1.15 24.53 4.38
C ASN A 152 0.13 24.34 3.55
N THR A 153 0.81 23.23 3.76
CA THR A 153 1.98 22.84 2.97
C THR A 153 1.73 21.49 2.33
N SER A 154 2.07 21.40 1.06
CA SER A 154 2.03 20.16 0.29
C SER A 154 3.43 19.73 -0.10
N LEU A 155 3.69 18.43 0.02
CA LEU A 155 4.85 17.79 -0.57
C LEU A 155 4.41 17.09 -1.85
N LEU A 156 5.06 17.41 -2.93
CA LEU A 156 4.91 16.77 -4.21
C LEU A 156 6.22 16.06 -4.56
N LEU A 157 6.19 14.75 -4.79
CA LEU A 157 7.26 14.02 -5.45
C LEU A 157 6.86 13.79 -6.91
N PHE A 158 7.71 14.22 -7.82
CA PHE A 158 7.45 14.10 -9.24
C PHE A 158 8.74 13.79 -9.99
N ASN A 159 8.79 12.67 -10.74
CA ASN A 159 9.97 12.20 -11.46
C ASN A 159 11.24 12.16 -10.58
N GLY A 160 11.10 11.70 -9.33
CA GLY A 160 12.21 11.63 -8.38
C GLY A 160 12.62 12.96 -7.74
N ASN A 161 12.02 14.08 -8.13
CA ASN A 161 12.24 15.39 -7.52
C ASN A 161 11.15 15.73 -6.52
N SER A 162 11.53 16.24 -5.36
CA SER A 162 10.60 16.65 -4.31
C SER A 162 10.43 18.17 -4.27
N PHE A 163 9.20 18.62 -4.15
CA PHE A 163 8.83 20.02 -4.11
C PHE A 163 7.90 20.27 -2.93
N LEU A 164 8.21 21.29 -2.12
CA LEU A 164 7.32 21.78 -1.07
C LEU A 164 6.60 23.04 -1.57
N HIS A 165 5.28 23.03 -1.50
CA HIS A 165 4.45 24.16 -1.90
C HIS A 165 3.52 24.59 -0.77
N LYS A 166 3.24 25.87 -0.67
CA LYS A 166 2.13 26.39 0.14
C LYS A 166 0.83 26.21 -0.65
N VAL A 167 -0.15 25.56 -0.06
CA VAL A 167 -1.44 25.25 -0.69
C VAL A 167 -2.56 25.56 0.28
N ASN A 168 -3.49 26.41 -0.13
CA ASN A 168 -4.72 26.68 0.61
C ASN A 168 -5.76 25.59 0.32
N GLU A 169 -6.66 25.35 1.25
CA GLU A 169 -7.72 24.33 1.12
C GLU A 169 -8.55 24.47 -0.18
N GLY A 170 -8.85 25.71 -0.60
CA GLY A 170 -9.57 25.98 -1.84
C GLY A 170 -8.79 25.68 -3.14
N THR A 171 -7.48 25.59 -3.08
CA THR A 171 -6.63 25.30 -4.25
C THR A 171 -6.24 23.83 -4.39
N LEU A 172 -6.52 23.00 -3.36
CA LEU A 172 -6.12 21.59 -3.33
C LEU A 172 -6.64 20.81 -4.53
N LYS A 173 -7.90 20.98 -4.90
CA LYS A 173 -8.50 20.30 -6.06
C LYS A 173 -7.76 20.62 -7.35
N GLY A 174 -7.41 21.89 -7.54
CA GLY A 174 -6.64 22.35 -8.70
C GLY A 174 -5.21 21.80 -8.71
N VAL A 175 -4.56 21.74 -7.54
CA VAL A 175 -3.21 21.17 -7.41
C VAL A 175 -3.23 19.67 -7.71
N ASN A 176 -4.19 18.93 -7.19
CA ASN A 176 -4.34 17.50 -7.47
C ASN A 176 -4.62 17.24 -8.95
N GLN A 177 -5.49 18.02 -9.60
CA GLN A 177 -5.74 17.90 -11.03
C GLN A 177 -4.49 18.22 -11.87
N ASN A 178 -3.72 19.22 -11.48
CA ASN A 178 -2.45 19.54 -12.13
C ASN A 178 -1.42 18.42 -11.94
N PHE A 179 -1.33 17.83 -10.76
CA PHE A 179 -0.49 16.67 -10.48
C PHE A 179 -0.79 15.51 -11.43
N ILE A 180 -2.06 15.12 -11.55
CA ILE A 180 -2.50 14.04 -12.44
C ILE A 180 -2.17 14.38 -13.91
N ARG A 181 -2.40 15.63 -14.34
CA ARG A 181 -2.08 16.08 -15.69
C ARG A 181 -0.59 16.00 -15.97
N MET A 182 0.25 16.54 -15.06
CA MET A 182 1.70 16.50 -15.20
C MET A 182 2.24 15.07 -15.25
N ALA A 183 1.68 14.18 -14.43
CA ALA A 183 2.05 12.77 -14.44
C ALA A 183 1.75 12.11 -15.80
N LYS A 184 0.60 12.42 -16.40
CA LYS A 184 0.22 11.93 -17.75
C LYS A 184 1.12 12.52 -18.86
N ASP A 185 1.38 13.81 -18.83
CA ASP A 185 2.17 14.50 -19.85
C ASP A 185 3.63 14.01 -19.89
N ASN A 186 4.22 13.74 -18.73
CA ASN A 186 5.57 13.20 -18.63
C ASN A 186 5.70 11.72 -18.98
N PHE A 187 4.60 11.01 -19.03
CA PHE A 187 4.57 9.61 -19.39
C PHE A 187 5.23 9.33 -20.76
N VAL A 188 5.04 10.21 -21.74
CA VAL A 188 5.64 10.09 -23.07
C VAL A 188 7.17 10.15 -23.02
N SER A 189 7.75 10.90 -22.06
CA SER A 189 9.22 11.03 -21.90
C SER A 189 9.85 9.84 -21.18
N LEU A 190 9.08 9.09 -20.37
CA LEU A 190 9.55 7.91 -19.62
C LEU A 190 9.83 6.69 -20.50
N ASN A 191 9.49 6.77 -21.79
CA ASN A 191 9.44 5.65 -22.71
C ASN A 191 10.75 4.84 -22.84
N LYS A 192 11.92 5.48 -22.72
CA LYS A 192 13.22 4.80 -22.96
C LYS A 192 13.68 3.92 -21.79
N GLY A 193 13.37 4.29 -20.53
CA GLY A 193 13.77 3.54 -19.33
C GLY A 193 12.76 2.51 -18.88
N PHE A 194 11.50 2.62 -19.35
CA PHE A 194 10.41 1.83 -18.83
C PHE A 194 10.56 0.32 -19.10
N TYR A 195 11.04 -0.07 -20.27
CA TYR A 195 11.21 -1.49 -20.58
C TYR A 195 12.25 -2.17 -19.68
N ILE A 196 13.31 -1.45 -19.29
CA ILE A 196 14.30 -1.94 -18.30
C ILE A 196 13.64 -2.11 -16.93
N PHE A 197 12.81 -1.16 -16.54
CA PHE A 197 12.04 -1.26 -15.30
C PHE A 197 11.10 -2.46 -15.30
N TYR A 198 10.41 -2.69 -16.42
CA TYR A 198 9.53 -3.86 -16.59
C TYR A 198 10.29 -5.18 -16.50
N LEU A 199 11.47 -5.29 -17.14
CA LEU A 199 12.29 -6.49 -17.01
C LEU A 199 12.69 -6.76 -15.56
N LYS A 200 13.01 -5.70 -14.81
CA LYS A 200 13.32 -5.81 -13.39
C LYS A 200 12.10 -6.23 -12.55
N TYR A 201 10.91 -5.75 -12.89
CA TYR A 201 9.66 -6.22 -12.27
C TYR A 201 9.47 -7.73 -12.49
N ILE A 202 9.70 -8.23 -13.70
CA ILE A 202 9.62 -9.66 -14.01
C ILE A 202 10.66 -10.46 -13.21
N GLU A 203 11.90 -9.98 -13.12
CA GLU A 203 12.96 -10.62 -12.34
C GLU A 203 12.60 -10.69 -10.85
N ASP A 204 12.13 -9.59 -10.26
CA ASP A 204 11.71 -9.52 -8.85
C ASP A 204 10.50 -10.43 -8.59
N GLY A 205 9.57 -10.55 -9.54
CA GLY A 205 8.43 -11.46 -9.45
C GLY A 205 8.84 -12.94 -9.47
N PHE A 206 9.81 -13.33 -10.32
CA PHE A 206 10.37 -14.69 -10.28
C PHE A 206 11.12 -14.95 -8.98
N ARG A 207 11.87 -13.98 -8.45
CA ARG A 207 12.52 -14.08 -7.15
C ARG A 207 11.49 -14.27 -6.03
N PHE A 208 10.40 -13.50 -6.04
CA PHE A 208 9.31 -13.65 -5.08
C PHE A 208 8.69 -15.05 -5.15
N ASN A 209 8.32 -15.54 -6.34
CA ASN A 209 7.77 -16.87 -6.53
C ASN A 209 8.72 -17.97 -6.00
N PHE A 210 10.02 -17.83 -6.26
CA PHE A 210 11.04 -18.77 -5.75
C PHE A 210 11.09 -18.77 -4.23
N MET A 211 11.10 -17.58 -3.61
CA MET A 211 11.11 -17.44 -2.14
C MET A 211 9.84 -17.99 -1.51
N TYR A 212 8.69 -17.71 -2.12
CA TYR A 212 7.40 -18.25 -1.69
C TYR A 212 7.39 -19.77 -1.74
N ASP A 213 7.80 -20.38 -2.87
CA ASP A 213 7.88 -21.83 -3.02
C ASP A 213 8.84 -22.48 -2.03
N HIS A 214 9.99 -21.84 -1.79
CA HIS A 214 10.96 -22.32 -0.82
C HIS A 214 10.39 -22.29 0.60
N LEU A 215 9.68 -21.22 0.97
CA LEU A 215 9.02 -21.10 2.27
C LEU A 215 7.92 -22.18 2.43
N MET A 216 7.10 -22.38 1.39
CA MET A 216 6.02 -23.38 1.42
C MET A 216 6.53 -24.83 1.44
N LYS A 217 7.79 -25.07 1.04
CA LYS A 217 8.46 -26.37 1.15
C LYS A 217 9.25 -26.55 2.46
N ASP A 218 9.44 -25.49 3.24
CA ASP A 218 10.16 -25.57 4.53
C ASP A 218 9.31 -26.36 5.53
N PHE A 219 9.78 -27.56 5.87
CA PHE A 219 9.07 -28.48 6.79
C PHE A 219 8.83 -27.84 8.17
N LYS A 220 9.82 -27.12 8.71
CA LYS A 220 9.69 -26.47 10.00
C LYS A 220 8.67 -25.34 9.96
N PHE A 221 8.68 -24.51 8.91
CA PHE A 221 7.69 -23.47 8.69
C PHE A 221 6.28 -24.08 8.63
N ASN A 222 6.07 -25.06 7.76
CA ASN A 222 4.76 -25.67 7.58
C ASN A 222 4.26 -26.38 8.85
N SER A 223 5.12 -27.05 9.59
CA SER A 223 4.72 -27.73 10.83
C SER A 223 4.25 -26.74 11.92
N ILE A 224 4.86 -25.56 12.00
CA ILE A 224 4.46 -24.51 12.94
C ILE A 224 3.20 -23.79 12.43
N TYR A 225 3.20 -23.39 11.16
CA TYR A 225 2.12 -22.61 10.54
C TYR A 225 0.80 -23.38 10.51
N SER A 226 0.82 -24.66 10.07
CA SER A 226 -0.37 -25.51 10.01
C SER A 226 -0.99 -25.73 11.40
N LYS A 227 -0.17 -25.94 12.41
CA LYS A 227 -0.65 -26.08 13.78
C LYS A 227 -1.31 -24.80 14.29
N TRP A 228 -0.74 -23.65 13.98
CA TRP A 228 -1.32 -22.35 14.36
C TRP A 228 -2.62 -22.04 13.61
N SER A 229 -2.75 -22.45 12.36
CA SER A 229 -3.95 -22.22 11.56
C SER A 229 -5.11 -23.16 11.91
N LEU A 230 -4.82 -24.37 12.37
CA LEU A 230 -5.84 -25.40 12.66
C LEU A 230 -6.33 -25.39 14.12
N GLU A 231 -5.49 -24.99 15.08
CA GLU A 231 -5.78 -25.10 16.52
C GLU A 231 -5.80 -23.73 17.22
N ASP A 232 -6.62 -22.86 16.74
CA ASP A 232 -6.62 -21.41 16.93
C ASP A 232 -6.72 -20.89 18.39
N LYS A 233 -7.21 -21.65 19.34
CA LYS A 233 -7.46 -21.13 20.71
C LYS A 233 -6.71 -21.84 21.82
N ASN A 234 -6.25 -23.05 21.62
CA ASN A 234 -5.69 -23.88 22.70
C ASN A 234 -4.33 -24.50 22.40
N TYR A 235 -3.73 -24.19 21.22
CA TYR A 235 -2.51 -24.83 20.84
C TYR A 235 -1.29 -24.25 21.57
N LYS A 236 -0.63 -25.10 22.35
CA LYS A 236 0.65 -24.78 22.98
C LYS A 236 1.78 -25.29 22.11
N LEU A 237 2.53 -24.37 21.49
CA LEU A 237 3.73 -24.68 20.70
C LEU A 237 4.94 -25.07 21.60
N GLY A 238 4.69 -25.86 22.64
CA GLY A 238 5.68 -26.19 23.67
C GLY A 238 5.59 -25.26 24.89
N ASN A 239 6.69 -25.13 25.62
CA ASN A 239 6.79 -24.21 26.74
C ASN A 239 6.90 -22.74 26.23
N ARG A 240 6.85 -21.76 27.14
CA ARG A 240 6.90 -20.33 26.80
C ARG A 240 8.12 -19.94 25.96
N VAL A 241 9.28 -20.57 26.22
CA VAL A 241 10.52 -20.29 25.48
C VAL A 241 10.43 -20.81 24.06
N ASP A 242 9.88 -22.01 23.86
CA ASP A 242 9.70 -22.60 22.54
C ASP A 242 8.66 -21.82 21.73
N MET A 243 7.59 -21.36 22.38
CA MET A 243 6.61 -20.46 21.72
C MET A 243 7.29 -19.19 21.21
N ILE A 244 8.10 -18.51 22.04
CA ILE A 244 8.84 -17.29 21.63
C ILE A 244 9.80 -17.58 20.47
N LYS A 245 10.55 -18.70 20.52
CA LYS A 245 11.45 -19.11 19.43
C LYS A 245 10.69 -19.37 18.13
N ASN A 246 9.55 -20.02 18.19
CA ASN A 246 8.72 -20.32 17.03
C ASN A 246 8.11 -19.05 16.43
N VAL A 247 7.58 -18.14 17.25
CA VAL A 247 7.10 -16.82 16.80
C VAL A 247 8.20 -16.04 16.10
N ASN A 248 9.39 -15.96 16.69
CA ASN A 248 10.51 -15.22 16.11
C ASN A 248 10.96 -15.86 14.79
N TYR A 249 10.96 -17.19 14.71
CA TYR A 249 11.26 -17.89 13.45
C TYR A 249 10.26 -17.57 12.35
N LEU A 250 8.95 -17.63 12.63
CA LEU A 250 7.90 -17.29 11.68
C LEU A 250 7.99 -15.82 11.25
N LYS A 251 8.13 -14.90 12.20
CA LYS A 251 8.27 -13.46 11.91
C LYS A 251 9.46 -13.17 11.00
N GLY A 252 10.61 -13.80 11.25
CA GLY A 252 11.79 -13.62 10.40
C GLY A 252 11.58 -14.10 8.97
N ARG A 253 10.91 -15.24 8.78
CA ARG A 253 10.62 -15.80 7.44
C ARG A 253 9.55 -15.02 6.69
N ILE A 254 8.44 -14.75 7.36
CA ILE A 254 7.31 -14.00 6.78
C ILE A 254 7.71 -12.55 6.51
N GLY A 255 8.48 -11.92 7.41
CA GLY A 255 8.90 -10.53 7.24
C GLY A 255 9.73 -10.29 5.98
N VAL A 256 10.64 -11.21 5.64
CA VAL A 256 11.42 -11.11 4.40
C VAL A 256 10.50 -11.23 3.17
N LEU A 257 9.57 -12.20 3.19
CA LEU A 257 8.62 -12.37 2.10
C LEU A 257 7.67 -11.18 1.98
N PHE A 258 7.20 -10.64 3.11
CA PHE A 258 6.32 -9.47 3.14
C PHE A 258 6.99 -8.22 2.56
N ASN A 259 8.24 -7.94 2.91
CA ASN A 259 8.96 -6.79 2.35
C ASN A 259 9.11 -6.92 0.82
N ASN A 260 9.47 -8.13 0.34
CA ASN A 260 9.53 -8.37 -1.11
C ASN A 260 8.15 -8.24 -1.78
N PHE A 261 7.08 -8.64 -1.08
CA PHE A 261 5.70 -8.46 -1.57
C PHE A 261 5.36 -6.98 -1.73
N VAL A 262 5.66 -6.13 -0.73
CA VAL A 262 5.38 -4.69 -0.78
C VAL A 262 6.12 -4.03 -1.95
N ASP A 263 7.43 -4.33 -2.11
CA ASP A 263 8.23 -3.81 -3.22
C ASP A 263 7.67 -4.24 -4.57
N LEU A 264 7.25 -5.50 -4.67
CA LEU A 264 6.67 -6.07 -5.90
C LEU A 264 5.31 -5.45 -6.19
N ALA A 265 4.46 -5.22 -5.18
CA ALA A 265 3.16 -4.58 -5.33
C ALA A 265 3.29 -3.15 -5.86
N ASN A 266 4.20 -2.35 -5.29
CA ASN A 266 4.49 -1.00 -5.79
C ASN A 266 4.86 -1.02 -7.28
N ARG A 267 5.72 -1.96 -7.70
CA ARG A 267 6.13 -2.09 -9.10
C ARG A 267 5.01 -2.60 -9.99
N PHE A 268 4.19 -3.51 -9.49
CA PHE A 268 3.04 -4.04 -10.22
C PHE A 268 2.07 -2.92 -10.59
N TYR A 269 1.67 -2.10 -9.63
CA TYR A 269 0.72 -1.01 -9.91
C TYR A 269 1.29 0.02 -10.87
N PHE A 270 2.58 0.33 -10.75
CA PHE A 270 3.25 1.19 -11.71
C PHE A 270 3.22 0.60 -13.13
N VAL A 271 3.56 -0.68 -13.28
CA VAL A 271 3.55 -1.39 -14.57
C VAL A 271 2.14 -1.49 -15.14
N ASP A 272 1.14 -1.78 -14.29
CA ASP A 272 -0.26 -1.89 -14.69
C ASP A 272 -0.84 -0.54 -15.15
N ASP A 273 -0.53 0.54 -14.45
CA ASP A 273 -0.93 1.90 -14.85
C ASP A 273 -0.30 2.31 -16.19
N VAL A 274 0.97 1.99 -16.39
CA VAL A 274 1.65 2.19 -17.68
C VAL A 274 0.96 1.39 -18.78
N PHE A 275 0.67 0.11 -18.54
CA PHE A 275 -0.02 -0.73 -19.52
C PHE A 275 -1.41 -0.18 -19.86
N LYS A 276 -2.22 0.19 -18.88
CA LYS A 276 -3.56 0.76 -19.08
C LYS A 276 -3.50 2.07 -19.87
N SER A 277 -2.59 2.96 -19.51
CA SER A 277 -2.41 4.24 -20.18
C SER A 277 -2.01 4.06 -21.64
N PHE A 278 -1.04 3.18 -21.93
CA PHE A 278 -0.63 2.92 -23.32
C PHE A 278 -1.67 2.19 -24.13
N SER A 279 -2.36 1.22 -23.56
CA SER A 279 -3.42 0.51 -24.27
C SER A 279 -4.58 1.42 -24.68
N THR A 280 -4.84 2.49 -23.90
CA THR A 280 -5.94 3.42 -24.17
C THR A 280 -5.56 4.53 -25.17
N PHE A 281 -4.33 5.03 -25.09
CA PHE A 281 -3.90 6.19 -25.87
C PHE A 281 -3.14 5.85 -27.16
N PHE A 282 -2.58 4.65 -27.30
CA PHE A 282 -1.59 4.35 -28.33
C PHE A 282 -1.94 3.21 -29.29
N ASP A 283 -3.18 2.77 -29.33
CA ASP A 283 -3.61 1.62 -30.14
C ASP A 283 -3.37 1.76 -31.66
N LYS A 284 -2.98 2.96 -32.15
CA LYS A 284 -2.86 3.23 -33.59
C LYS A 284 -1.51 3.77 -34.08
N SER A 285 -0.56 4.10 -33.22
CA SER A 285 0.68 4.80 -33.64
C SER A 285 1.99 4.23 -33.12
N ILE A 286 1.98 3.12 -32.40
CA ILE A 286 3.23 2.54 -31.84
C ILE A 286 3.93 1.73 -32.92
N ALA A 287 5.18 2.10 -33.24
CA ALA A 287 6.00 1.31 -34.14
C ALA A 287 6.15 -0.13 -33.60
N ALA A 288 5.90 -1.13 -34.45
CA ALA A 288 5.84 -2.55 -34.07
C ALA A 288 7.08 -3.08 -33.30
N ASN A 289 8.24 -2.45 -33.48
CA ASN A 289 9.50 -2.81 -32.83
C ASN A 289 9.93 -1.84 -31.71
N SER A 290 9.04 -0.95 -31.25
CA SER A 290 9.38 -0.05 -30.16
C SER A 290 9.47 -0.81 -28.82
N PRO A 291 10.26 -0.30 -27.84
CA PRO A 291 10.30 -0.88 -26.48
C PRO A 291 8.91 -1.03 -25.84
N ILE A 292 8.01 -0.09 -26.12
CA ILE A 292 6.62 -0.13 -25.63
C ILE A 292 5.80 -1.23 -26.30
N SER A 293 5.90 -1.41 -27.61
CA SER A 293 5.22 -2.49 -28.31
C SER A 293 5.64 -3.86 -27.75
N LYS A 294 6.95 -4.00 -27.52
CA LYS A 294 7.51 -5.19 -26.89
C LYS A 294 6.97 -5.40 -25.46
N PHE A 295 6.96 -4.34 -24.65
CA PHE A 295 6.38 -4.36 -23.31
C PHE A 295 4.91 -4.79 -23.34
N LEU A 296 4.07 -4.19 -24.17
CA LEU A 296 2.63 -4.52 -24.25
C LEU A 296 2.39 -5.99 -24.60
N LYS A 297 3.21 -6.54 -25.50
CA LYS A 297 3.14 -7.95 -25.88
C LYS A 297 3.58 -8.86 -24.74
N ASP A 298 4.72 -8.55 -24.12
CA ASP A 298 5.29 -9.34 -23.04
C ASP A 298 4.42 -9.29 -21.78
N TYR A 299 3.83 -8.13 -21.46
CA TYR A 299 2.92 -7.99 -20.34
C TYR A 299 1.65 -8.82 -20.51
N LYS A 300 1.03 -8.80 -21.68
CA LYS A 300 -0.13 -9.65 -21.99
C LYS A 300 0.19 -11.14 -21.84
N ALA A 301 1.38 -11.55 -22.29
CA ALA A 301 1.81 -12.96 -22.20
C ALA A 301 2.11 -13.39 -20.77
N ASN A 302 2.61 -12.48 -19.92
CA ASN A 302 3.09 -12.79 -18.58
C ASN A 302 2.18 -12.28 -17.46
N LYS A 303 0.97 -11.78 -17.76
CA LYS A 303 0.07 -11.16 -16.79
C LYS A 303 -0.14 -12.00 -15.51
N ASN A 304 -0.17 -13.32 -15.67
CA ASN A 304 -0.47 -14.26 -14.60
C ASN A 304 0.76 -15.05 -14.12
N PHE A 305 1.99 -14.56 -14.33
CA PHE A 305 3.18 -15.28 -13.91
C PHE A 305 3.39 -15.29 -12.40
N LEU A 306 2.83 -14.33 -11.69
CA LEU A 306 2.87 -14.28 -10.23
C LEU A 306 1.92 -15.30 -9.61
N LYS A 307 2.36 -15.95 -8.56
CA LYS A 307 1.55 -16.93 -7.77
C LYS A 307 0.57 -16.26 -6.82
N ILE A 308 0.60 -14.94 -6.74
CA ILE A 308 -0.30 -14.11 -5.95
C ILE A 308 -1.07 -13.17 -6.89
N SER A 309 -2.27 -12.82 -6.51
CA SER A 309 -3.07 -11.79 -7.18
C SER A 309 -2.87 -10.45 -6.46
N PHE A 310 -2.73 -9.40 -7.25
CA PHE A 310 -2.78 -8.03 -6.79
C PHE A 310 -4.09 -7.39 -7.19
#